data_16c24719154c6a253af7260e06259f6b
#
_entry.id   16c24719154c6a253af7260e06259f6b
#
_cell.length_a   1.000
_cell.length_b   1.000
_cell.length_c   1.000
_cell.angle_alpha   90.00
_cell.angle_beta   90.00
_cell.angle_gamma   90.00
#
_symmetry.space_group_name_H-M   'P 1'
#
loop_
_entity.id
_entity.type
_entity.pdbx_description
1 polymer ?
#
loop_
_entity_poly.entity_id
_entity_poly.type
_entity_poly.pdbx_seq_one_letter_code
_entity_poly.pdbx_strand_id
1 'polypeptide(L)'
;EKKSPMREYVRKGKPPTEDYREKLFELEAKGELEVHRVPEPFEEVETKYGRKKKIPIEHTWHHKSCGQCGHIPGYSTAIFWLHRQFGLDYYDPKDQSSCTAWNYYASSTSNSAAQASVAVRNFAQAKQDGYFPLIHCGTSFGHYKETREEIIHHPELRDQVRRIMDKLKMPFVFPEEIVHYSEWIHVMRHRIAERQVLDFSDLTVTVHPACHYHKLVVEDAIYDRELYDGQRTAVVTSLVEALGSTAADYSTWHDCCGFGFRHILVSRDFSRSFATIRK
;
A
#
# COMPACT_ATOMS: atom_id res chain seq x y z
N GLU A 1 22.78 -8.27 10.02
CA GLU A 1 21.75 -7.46 9.36
C GLU A 1 21.64 -6.11 10.09
N LYS A 2 22.05 -5.03 9.44
CA LYS A 2 21.76 -3.68 9.95
C LYS A 2 20.26 -3.44 9.76
N LYS A 3 19.53 -3.36 10.87
CA LYS A 3 18.13 -2.95 10.85
C LYS A 3 18.06 -1.54 10.30
N SER A 4 17.10 -1.28 9.41
CA SER A 4 16.86 0.06 8.90
C SER A 4 16.71 1.05 10.06
N PRO A 5 17.35 2.22 10.02
CA PRO A 5 17.19 3.26 11.02
C PRO A 5 15.73 3.62 11.26
N MET A 6 14.93 3.62 10.22
CA MET A 6 13.50 3.95 10.26
C MET A 6 12.71 2.95 11.10
N ARG A 7 12.97 1.64 11.00
CA ARG A 7 12.32 0.63 11.83
C ARG A 7 12.62 0.82 13.31
N GLU A 8 13.79 1.35 13.63
CA GLU A 8 14.15 1.67 15.01
C GLU A 8 13.37 2.87 15.55
N TYR A 9 13.17 3.92 14.74
CA TYR A 9 12.36 5.07 15.11
C TYR A 9 10.89 4.71 15.35
N VAL A 10 10.30 3.93 14.45
CA VAL A 10 8.92 3.45 14.59
C VAL A 10 8.73 2.65 15.88
N ARG A 11 9.67 1.77 16.22
CA ARG A 11 9.62 0.98 17.46
C ARG A 11 9.72 1.86 18.72
N LYS A 12 10.44 2.96 18.67
CA LYS A 12 10.60 3.91 19.77
C LYS A 12 9.46 4.93 19.83
N GLY A 13 8.48 4.86 18.93
CA GLY A 13 7.37 5.82 18.85
C GLY A 13 7.80 7.24 18.47
N LYS A 14 9.00 7.41 17.92
CA LYS A 14 9.47 8.70 17.41
C LYS A 14 9.09 8.86 15.94
N PRO A 15 8.76 10.08 15.50
CA PRO A 15 8.54 10.32 14.08
C PRO A 15 9.84 10.07 13.31
N PRO A 16 9.76 9.58 12.07
CA PRO A 16 10.93 9.45 11.22
C PRO A 16 11.54 10.82 10.96
N THR A 17 12.87 10.87 10.92
CA THR A 17 13.62 12.09 10.60
C THR A 17 13.84 12.26 9.10
N GLU A 18 13.50 11.24 8.31
CA GLU A 18 13.73 11.22 6.87
C GLU A 18 12.40 11.17 6.12
N ASP A 19 12.24 12.01 5.11
CA ASP A 19 11.20 11.88 4.09
C ASP A 19 11.73 11.00 2.95
N TYR A 20 11.12 9.85 2.74
CA TYR A 20 11.52 8.93 1.67
C TYR A 20 11.42 9.55 0.29
N ARG A 21 10.47 10.44 0.07
CA ARG A 21 10.32 11.16 -1.19
C ARG A 21 11.51 12.07 -1.45
N GLU A 22 11.96 12.82 -0.44
CA GLU A 22 13.16 13.64 -0.55
C GLU A 22 14.39 12.78 -0.85
N LYS A 23 14.52 11.63 -0.19
CA LYS A 23 15.62 10.69 -0.47
C LYS A 23 15.57 10.11 -1.87
N LEU A 24 14.41 9.80 -2.40
CA LEU A 24 14.26 9.38 -3.80
C LEU A 24 14.70 10.50 -4.76
N PHE A 25 14.34 11.75 -4.48
CA PHE A 25 14.76 12.89 -5.30
C PHE A 25 16.27 13.15 -5.23
N GLU A 26 16.90 12.96 -4.05
CA GLU A 26 18.35 13.01 -3.92
C GLU A 26 19.06 11.94 -4.78
N LEU A 27 18.51 10.72 -4.81
CA LEU A 27 19.05 9.62 -5.63
C LEU A 27 18.83 9.88 -7.14
N GLU A 28 17.69 10.43 -7.50
CA GLU A 28 17.41 10.84 -8.87
C GLU A 28 18.37 11.94 -9.34
N ALA A 29 18.60 12.96 -8.51
CA ALA A 29 19.54 14.04 -8.82
C ALA A 29 20.99 13.54 -9.03
N LYS A 30 21.35 12.42 -8.40
CA LYS A 30 22.64 11.73 -8.59
C LYS A 30 22.64 10.79 -9.81
N GLY A 31 21.53 10.65 -10.52
CA GLY A 31 21.38 9.71 -11.62
C GLY A 31 21.35 8.21 -11.18
N GLU A 32 21.05 7.96 -9.91
CA GLU A 32 21.05 6.60 -9.37
C GLU A 32 19.75 5.83 -9.62
N LEU A 33 18.64 6.53 -9.81
CA LEU A 33 17.33 5.99 -10.19
C LEU A 33 16.50 7.08 -10.85
N GLU A 34 15.34 6.70 -11.38
CA GLU A 34 14.32 7.64 -11.84
C GLU A 34 13.15 7.67 -10.86
N VAL A 35 12.50 8.82 -10.70
CA VAL A 35 11.28 8.93 -9.90
C VAL A 35 10.07 9.11 -10.81
N HIS A 36 9.11 8.21 -10.68
CA HIS A 36 7.81 8.32 -11.35
C HIS A 36 6.91 9.23 -10.53
N ARG A 37 6.67 10.45 -11.04
CA ARG A 37 5.85 11.47 -10.36
C ARG A 37 4.38 11.06 -10.32
N VAL A 38 3.69 11.44 -9.25
CA VAL A 38 2.23 11.31 -9.20
C VAL A 38 1.61 12.22 -10.26
N PRO A 39 0.76 11.68 -11.17
CA PRO A 39 0.14 12.49 -12.22
C PRO A 39 -0.94 13.42 -11.66
N GLU A 40 -1.19 14.51 -12.35
CA GLU A 40 -2.36 15.34 -12.14
C GLU A 40 -3.62 14.70 -12.79
N PRO A 41 -4.82 14.81 -12.17
CA PRO A 41 -5.08 15.41 -10.88
C PRO A 41 -4.76 14.47 -9.72
N PHE A 42 -4.30 15.04 -8.61
CA PHE A 42 -4.11 14.34 -7.35
C PHE A 42 -4.72 15.11 -6.17
N GLU A 43 -5.00 14.39 -5.08
CA GLU A 43 -5.36 14.97 -3.79
C GLU A 43 -4.20 14.81 -2.79
N GLU A 44 -3.98 15.82 -1.95
CA GLU A 44 -3.02 15.73 -0.86
C GLU A 44 -3.71 15.35 0.45
N VAL A 45 -3.19 14.32 1.11
CA VAL A 45 -3.67 13.87 2.42
C VAL A 45 -2.54 13.87 3.43
N GLU A 46 -2.88 14.12 4.69
CA GLU A 46 -1.91 14.13 5.76
C GLU A 46 -1.66 12.72 6.29
N THR A 47 -0.39 12.33 6.41
CA THR A 47 0.02 11.10 7.06
C THR A 47 0.16 11.28 8.57
N LYS A 48 0.41 10.21 9.29
CA LYS A 48 0.51 10.19 10.77
C LYS A 48 1.43 11.28 11.33
N TYR A 49 2.50 11.61 10.65
CA TYR A 49 3.51 12.57 11.13
C TYR A 49 3.45 13.91 10.38
N GLY A 50 2.36 14.19 9.71
CA GLY A 50 2.10 15.50 9.09
C GLY A 50 2.71 15.68 7.70
N ARG A 51 3.31 14.63 7.12
CA ARG A 51 3.75 14.67 5.72
C ARG A 51 2.53 14.73 4.79
N LYS A 52 2.61 15.53 3.75
CA LYS A 52 1.62 15.55 2.68
C LYS A 52 1.92 14.45 1.67
N LYS A 53 0.99 13.52 1.53
CA LYS A 53 1.04 12.41 0.57
C LYS A 53 0.11 12.70 -0.59
N LYS A 54 0.61 12.57 -1.82
CA LYS A 54 -0.19 12.76 -3.03
C LYS A 54 -0.87 11.45 -3.43
N ILE A 55 -2.17 11.50 -3.63
CA ILE A 55 -2.98 10.36 -4.07
C ILE A 55 -3.50 10.67 -5.48
N PRO A 56 -3.10 9.92 -6.53
CA PRO A 56 -3.58 10.14 -7.88
C PRO A 56 -5.07 9.85 -7.97
N ILE A 57 -5.83 10.70 -8.67
CA ILE A 57 -7.27 10.49 -8.87
C ILE A 57 -7.54 9.62 -10.08
N GLU A 58 -6.79 9.83 -11.16
CA GLU A 58 -6.88 9.08 -12.41
C GLU A 58 -5.50 8.75 -12.99
N HIS A 59 -5.43 8.18 -14.17
CA HIS A 59 -4.20 7.66 -14.78
C HIS A 59 -3.53 6.62 -13.88
N THR A 60 -4.34 5.74 -13.29
CA THR A 60 -3.89 4.74 -12.32
C THR A 60 -3.75 3.36 -12.95
N TRP A 61 -2.68 2.67 -12.56
CA TRP A 61 -2.30 1.33 -13.01
C TRP A 61 -2.73 0.29 -11.98
N HIS A 62 -3.59 -0.65 -12.39
CA HIS A 62 -4.10 -1.69 -11.49
C HIS A 62 -3.04 -2.71 -11.12
N HIS A 63 -2.46 -2.58 -9.94
CA HIS A 63 -1.52 -3.57 -9.43
C HIS A 63 -2.28 -4.78 -8.86
N LYS A 64 -2.40 -5.83 -9.66
CA LYS A 64 -2.92 -7.13 -9.20
C LYS A 64 -1.90 -7.77 -8.27
N SER A 65 -2.28 -7.90 -7.03
CA SER A 65 -1.46 -8.54 -6.01
C SER A 65 -1.28 -10.04 -6.27
N CYS A 66 -0.56 -10.73 -5.39
CA CYS A 66 -0.44 -12.18 -5.43
C CYS A 66 -1.84 -12.84 -5.52
N GLY A 67 -1.89 -14.05 -6.07
CA GLY A 67 -3.12 -14.75 -6.49
C GLY A 67 -4.32 -14.75 -5.53
N GLN A 68 -4.11 -14.53 -4.23
CA GLN A 68 -5.21 -14.47 -3.26
C GLN A 68 -6.10 -13.24 -3.42
N CYS A 69 -5.52 -12.06 -3.62
CA CYS A 69 -6.31 -10.84 -3.83
C CYS A 69 -6.95 -10.81 -5.21
N GLY A 70 -6.26 -11.35 -6.22
CA GLY A 70 -6.79 -11.50 -7.57
C GLY A 70 -7.91 -12.55 -7.70
N HIS A 71 -8.06 -13.41 -6.71
CA HIS A 71 -9.06 -14.47 -6.71
C HIS A 71 -10.33 -14.16 -5.88
N ILE A 72 -10.43 -12.99 -5.29
CA ILE A 72 -11.68 -12.57 -4.63
C ILE A 72 -12.70 -12.27 -5.72
N PRO A 73 -13.79 -13.06 -5.83
CA PRO A 73 -14.79 -12.86 -6.86
C PRO A 73 -15.36 -11.45 -6.84
N GLY A 74 -15.43 -10.81 -8.00
CA GLY A 74 -16.01 -9.47 -8.14
C GLY A 74 -15.11 -8.29 -7.72
N TYR A 75 -13.96 -8.52 -7.05
CA TYR A 75 -13.13 -7.45 -6.54
C TYR A 75 -12.63 -6.51 -7.66
N SER A 76 -11.90 -7.05 -8.64
CA SER A 76 -11.42 -6.24 -9.77
C SER A 76 -12.57 -5.62 -10.58
N THR A 77 -13.65 -6.36 -10.77
CA THR A 77 -14.85 -5.88 -11.48
C THR A 77 -15.47 -4.67 -10.77
N ALA A 78 -15.57 -4.71 -9.43
CA ALA A 78 -16.10 -3.61 -8.64
C ALA A 78 -15.21 -2.36 -8.76
N ILE A 79 -13.88 -2.53 -8.73
CA ILE A 79 -12.92 -1.44 -8.89
C ILE A 79 -13.07 -0.78 -10.27
N PHE A 80 -13.07 -1.57 -11.35
CA PHE A 80 -13.26 -1.05 -12.71
C PHE A 80 -14.61 -0.37 -12.89
N TRP A 81 -15.66 -0.97 -12.32
CA TRP A 81 -16.98 -0.38 -12.35
C TRP A 81 -16.98 0.99 -11.66
N LEU A 82 -16.36 1.10 -10.47
CA LEU A 82 -16.29 2.34 -9.71
C LEU A 82 -15.55 3.44 -10.49
N HIS A 83 -14.37 3.15 -11.05
CA HIS A 83 -13.65 4.12 -11.87
C HIS A 83 -14.46 4.58 -13.07
N ARG A 84 -15.14 3.64 -13.74
CA ARG A 84 -16.02 3.93 -14.89
C ARG A 84 -17.19 4.84 -14.51
N GLN A 85 -17.77 4.68 -13.30
CA GLN A 85 -18.86 5.54 -12.83
C GLN A 85 -18.45 7.00 -12.69
N PHE A 86 -17.16 7.26 -12.45
CA PHE A 86 -16.61 8.60 -12.37
C PHE A 86 -15.95 9.08 -13.66
N GLY A 87 -15.91 8.26 -14.71
CA GLY A 87 -15.24 8.58 -15.97
C GLY A 87 -13.73 8.69 -15.82
N LEU A 88 -13.14 8.02 -14.82
CA LEU A 88 -11.72 8.09 -14.51
C LEU A 88 -10.92 7.06 -15.30
N ASP A 89 -9.74 7.46 -15.75
CA ASP A 89 -8.83 6.61 -16.50
C ASP A 89 -8.10 5.64 -15.56
N TYR A 90 -8.27 4.33 -15.82
CA TYR A 90 -7.78 3.25 -15.02
C TYR A 90 -7.37 2.05 -15.90
N TYR A 91 -6.12 1.66 -15.83
CA TYR A 91 -5.53 0.66 -16.71
C TYR A 91 -5.28 -0.69 -16.01
N ASP A 92 -5.72 -1.78 -16.65
CA ASP A 92 -5.48 -3.15 -16.20
C ASP A 92 -4.39 -3.82 -17.05
N PRO A 93 -3.12 -3.81 -16.60
CA PRO A 93 -2.03 -4.40 -17.35
C PRO A 93 -2.13 -5.92 -17.36
N LYS A 94 -1.82 -6.52 -18.52
CA LYS A 94 -1.86 -7.99 -18.69
C LYS A 94 -0.59 -8.67 -18.21
N ASP A 95 0.56 -7.99 -18.31
CA ASP A 95 1.90 -8.57 -18.16
C ASP A 95 2.60 -8.20 -16.85
N GLN A 96 1.85 -7.76 -15.85
CA GLN A 96 2.41 -7.46 -14.54
C GLN A 96 2.84 -8.73 -13.80
N SER A 97 3.89 -8.60 -12.99
CA SER A 97 4.31 -9.67 -12.08
C SER A 97 3.59 -9.56 -10.73
N SER A 98 3.45 -10.69 -10.02
CA SER A 98 3.10 -10.66 -8.59
C SER A 98 4.11 -9.82 -7.81
N CYS A 99 3.69 -9.27 -6.68
CA CYS A 99 4.54 -8.46 -5.81
C CYS A 99 5.66 -9.23 -5.09
N THR A 100 5.69 -10.55 -5.15
CA THR A 100 6.59 -11.44 -4.40
C THR A 100 6.51 -11.34 -2.86
N ALA A 101 5.62 -10.53 -2.32
CA ALA A 101 5.47 -10.35 -0.87
C ALA A 101 5.20 -11.67 -0.13
N TRP A 102 4.51 -12.62 -0.77
CA TRP A 102 4.33 -13.96 -0.23
C TRP A 102 5.69 -14.63 0.07
N ASN A 103 6.59 -14.64 -0.87
CA ASN A 103 7.92 -15.24 -0.69
C ASN A 103 8.74 -14.48 0.36
N TYR A 104 8.63 -13.15 0.38
CA TYR A 104 9.32 -12.31 1.34
C TYR A 104 8.90 -12.58 2.78
N TYR A 105 7.59 -12.62 3.04
CA TYR A 105 7.09 -12.79 4.41
C TYR A 105 6.92 -14.25 4.85
N ALA A 106 6.69 -15.19 3.93
CA ALA A 106 6.38 -16.57 4.28
C ALA A 106 7.58 -17.51 4.24
N SER A 107 8.44 -17.43 3.23
CA SER A 107 9.45 -18.46 3.00
C SER A 107 10.83 -18.11 3.57
N SER A 108 11.17 -16.84 3.69
CA SER A 108 12.52 -16.37 4.08
C SER A 108 13.65 -16.91 3.17
N THR A 109 13.31 -17.51 2.03
CA THR A 109 14.24 -18.23 1.14
C THR A 109 14.66 -17.45 -0.08
N SER A 110 14.03 -16.29 -0.30
CA SER A 110 14.26 -15.52 -1.51
C SER A 110 15.35 -14.47 -1.33
N ASN A 111 16.08 -14.27 -2.41
CA ASN A 111 17.12 -13.25 -2.51
C ASN A 111 16.47 -11.85 -2.56
N SER A 112 16.90 -10.94 -1.68
CA SER A 112 16.38 -9.58 -1.58
C SER A 112 16.49 -8.82 -2.91
N ALA A 113 17.59 -8.98 -3.64
CA ALA A 113 17.76 -8.35 -4.95
C ALA A 113 16.75 -8.86 -5.99
N ALA A 114 16.45 -10.15 -6.01
CA ALA A 114 15.45 -10.70 -6.92
C ALA A 114 14.05 -10.17 -6.61
N GLN A 115 13.68 -10.08 -5.33
CA GLN A 115 12.39 -9.57 -4.90
C GLN A 115 12.24 -8.07 -5.18
N ALA A 116 13.25 -7.28 -4.84
CA ALA A 116 13.27 -5.85 -5.14
C ALA A 116 13.20 -5.62 -6.65
N SER A 117 13.87 -6.44 -7.47
CA SER A 117 13.82 -6.33 -8.93
C SER A 117 12.41 -6.58 -9.49
N VAL A 118 11.63 -7.49 -8.90
CA VAL A 118 10.23 -7.69 -9.32
C VAL A 118 9.37 -6.47 -8.98
N ALA A 119 9.56 -5.87 -7.80
CA ALA A 119 8.87 -4.63 -7.43
C ALA A 119 9.21 -3.50 -8.42
N VAL A 120 10.50 -3.27 -8.66
CA VAL A 120 10.98 -2.24 -9.58
C VAL A 120 10.51 -2.49 -11.01
N ARG A 121 10.46 -3.76 -11.46
CA ARG A 121 9.91 -4.12 -12.77
C ARG A 121 8.45 -3.68 -12.91
N ASN A 122 7.62 -3.91 -11.90
CA ASN A 122 6.23 -3.47 -11.94
C ASN A 122 6.12 -1.94 -11.98
N PHE A 123 6.94 -1.21 -11.24
CA PHE A 123 6.99 0.25 -11.30
C PHE A 123 7.47 0.76 -12.66
N ALA A 124 8.50 0.12 -13.23
CA ALA A 124 8.99 0.44 -14.57
C ALA A 124 7.92 0.21 -15.64
N GLN A 125 7.18 -0.89 -15.54
CA GLN A 125 6.09 -1.19 -16.44
C GLN A 125 4.95 -0.17 -16.33
N ALA A 126 4.52 0.17 -15.12
CA ALA A 126 3.51 1.19 -14.91
C ALA A 126 3.90 2.54 -15.53
N LYS A 127 5.17 2.95 -15.38
CA LYS A 127 5.69 4.16 -16.02
C LYS A 127 5.72 4.06 -17.53
N GLN A 128 6.13 2.92 -18.10
CA GLN A 128 6.14 2.69 -19.55
C GLN A 128 4.73 2.70 -20.15
N ASP A 129 3.76 2.18 -19.42
CA ASP A 129 2.34 2.19 -19.78
C ASP A 129 1.72 3.61 -19.67
N GLY A 130 2.41 4.57 -19.03
CA GLY A 130 1.93 5.93 -18.82
C GLY A 130 0.98 6.10 -17.65
N TYR A 131 0.96 5.14 -16.70
CA TYR A 131 0.04 5.12 -15.57
C TYR A 131 0.78 5.01 -14.24
N PHE A 132 0.19 5.54 -13.19
CA PHE A 132 0.76 5.50 -11.84
C PHE A 132 0.28 4.24 -11.07
N PRO A 133 1.17 3.48 -10.40
CA PRO A 133 0.80 2.23 -9.75
C PRO A 133 -0.10 2.45 -8.52
N LEU A 134 -1.30 1.86 -8.54
CA LEU A 134 -2.26 1.83 -7.45
C LEU A 134 -2.35 0.42 -6.89
N ILE A 135 -1.97 0.23 -5.62
CA ILE A 135 -1.74 -1.08 -5.02
C ILE A 135 -2.97 -1.53 -4.25
N HIS A 136 -3.46 -2.73 -4.54
CA HIS A 136 -4.72 -3.24 -4.02
C HIS A 136 -4.61 -4.17 -2.80
N CYS A 137 -3.42 -4.55 -2.43
CA CYS A 137 -3.18 -5.47 -1.32
C CYS A 137 -2.31 -4.83 -0.26
N GLY A 138 -2.77 -4.84 0.99
CA GLY A 138 -1.98 -4.32 2.11
C GLY A 138 -0.61 -4.98 2.25
N THR A 139 -0.50 -6.28 1.91
CA THR A 139 0.79 -6.99 1.94
C THR A 139 1.74 -6.50 0.83
N SER A 140 1.23 -6.30 -0.39
CA SER A 140 2.03 -5.72 -1.48
C SER A 140 2.44 -4.29 -1.16
N PHE A 141 1.53 -3.51 -0.59
CA PHE A 141 1.79 -2.15 -0.16
C PHE A 141 2.93 -2.08 0.87
N GLY A 142 2.86 -2.91 1.92
CA GLY A 142 3.92 -3.00 2.92
C GLY A 142 5.25 -3.44 2.33
N HIS A 143 5.25 -4.47 1.49
CA HIS A 143 6.45 -4.96 0.82
C HIS A 143 7.12 -3.90 -0.06
N TYR A 144 6.35 -3.14 -0.82
CA TYR A 144 6.90 -2.08 -1.67
C TYR A 144 7.46 -0.90 -0.86
N LYS A 145 6.84 -0.56 0.26
CA LYS A 145 7.39 0.44 1.18
C LYS A 145 8.73 -0.03 1.77
N GLU A 146 8.80 -1.28 2.23
CA GLU A 146 10.04 -1.86 2.75
C GLU A 146 11.12 -1.97 1.66
N THR A 147 10.73 -2.37 0.44
CA THR A 147 11.66 -2.40 -0.71
C THR A 147 12.24 -1.02 -1.02
N ARG A 148 11.41 0.03 -0.99
CA ARG A 148 11.86 1.42 -1.16
C ARG A 148 12.86 1.80 -0.08
N GLU A 149 12.56 1.51 1.17
CA GLU A 149 13.44 1.76 2.31
C GLU A 149 14.79 1.04 2.14
N GLU A 150 14.78 -0.24 1.78
CA GLU A 150 16.00 -1.02 1.54
C GLU A 150 16.84 -0.45 0.39
N ILE A 151 16.22 -0.05 -0.70
CA ILE A 151 16.91 0.55 -1.86
C ILE A 151 17.54 1.90 -1.49
N ILE A 152 16.87 2.71 -0.67
CA ILE A 152 17.40 3.99 -0.22
C ILE A 152 18.62 3.80 0.68
N HIS A 153 18.56 2.87 1.63
CA HIS A 153 19.58 2.73 2.68
C HIS A 153 20.69 1.71 2.38
N HIS A 154 20.54 0.87 1.35
CA HIS A 154 21.51 -0.18 1.00
C HIS A 154 22.05 -0.02 -0.42
N PRO A 155 23.13 0.77 -0.62
CA PRO A 155 23.71 1.01 -1.95
C PRO A 155 24.08 -0.27 -2.70
N GLU A 156 24.60 -1.29 -2.01
CA GLU A 156 24.95 -2.58 -2.59
C GLU A 156 23.74 -3.34 -3.16
N LEU A 157 22.58 -3.27 -2.48
CA LEU A 157 21.32 -3.83 -2.97
C LEU A 157 20.83 -3.03 -4.18
N ARG A 158 20.86 -1.70 -4.07
CA ARG A 158 20.49 -0.79 -5.16
C ARG A 158 21.26 -1.09 -6.44
N ASP A 159 22.58 -1.29 -6.33
CA ASP A 159 23.45 -1.60 -7.47
C ASP A 159 23.16 -2.99 -8.04
N GLN A 160 22.83 -3.97 -7.20
CA GLN A 160 22.44 -5.31 -7.68
C GLN A 160 21.13 -5.24 -8.48
N VAL A 161 20.14 -4.54 -7.96
CA VAL A 161 18.82 -4.35 -8.62
C VAL A 161 19.01 -3.59 -9.93
N ARG A 162 19.80 -2.51 -9.95
CA ARG A 162 20.10 -1.75 -11.17
C ARG A 162 20.67 -2.65 -12.25
N ARG A 163 21.69 -3.47 -11.93
CA ARG A 163 22.28 -4.41 -12.91
C ARG A 163 21.28 -5.43 -13.44
N ILE A 164 20.30 -5.83 -12.62
CA ILE A 164 19.23 -6.73 -13.08
C ILE A 164 18.31 -5.98 -14.04
N MET A 165 17.89 -4.74 -13.70
CA MET A 165 17.04 -3.94 -14.55
C MET A 165 17.71 -3.60 -15.90
N ASP A 166 19.00 -3.31 -15.90
CA ASP A 166 19.78 -3.10 -17.12
C ASP A 166 19.76 -4.33 -18.04
N LYS A 167 19.92 -5.53 -17.48
CA LYS A 167 19.81 -6.78 -18.24
C LYS A 167 18.42 -7.01 -18.81
N LEU A 168 17.38 -6.56 -18.09
CA LEU A 168 16.00 -6.63 -18.56
C LEU A 168 15.67 -5.50 -19.56
N LYS A 169 16.59 -4.56 -19.79
CA LYS A 169 16.38 -3.35 -20.60
C LYS A 169 15.18 -2.53 -20.12
N MET A 170 15.00 -2.45 -18.81
CA MET A 170 13.94 -1.69 -18.15
C MET A 170 14.55 -0.59 -17.29
N PRO A 171 13.87 0.57 -17.14
CA PRO A 171 14.35 1.65 -16.29
C PRO A 171 14.37 1.23 -14.82
N PHE A 172 15.33 1.75 -14.07
CA PHE A 172 15.37 1.60 -12.63
C PHE A 172 14.59 2.76 -12.00
N VAL A 173 13.30 2.52 -11.73
CA VAL A 173 12.34 3.56 -11.35
C VAL A 173 11.59 3.21 -10.07
N PHE A 174 11.33 4.24 -9.25
CA PHE A 174 10.44 4.17 -8.11
C PHE A 174 9.32 5.21 -8.24
N PRO A 175 8.08 4.89 -7.82
CA PRO A 175 7.04 5.91 -7.76
C PRO A 175 7.35 6.91 -6.63
N GLU A 176 7.00 8.18 -6.84
CA GLU A 176 7.12 9.26 -5.84
C GLU A 176 6.42 8.88 -4.53
N GLU A 177 5.26 8.22 -4.65
CA GLU A 177 4.47 7.72 -3.53
C GLU A 177 4.13 6.23 -3.74
N ILE A 178 4.10 5.46 -2.65
CA ILE A 178 3.51 4.13 -2.65
C ILE A 178 2.06 4.29 -2.18
N VAL A 179 1.10 4.09 -3.09
CA VAL A 179 -0.31 4.38 -2.85
C VAL A 179 -1.14 3.10 -2.78
N HIS A 180 -1.91 2.94 -1.70
CA HIS A 180 -2.87 1.84 -1.56
C HIS A 180 -4.26 2.24 -2.03
N TYR A 181 -5.00 1.30 -2.63
CA TYR A 181 -6.35 1.58 -3.14
C TYR A 181 -7.32 2.15 -2.09
N SER A 182 -7.19 1.74 -0.83
CA SER A 182 -8.01 2.30 0.23
C SER A 182 -7.75 3.80 0.47
N GLU A 183 -6.54 4.31 0.15
CA GLU A 183 -6.23 5.73 0.20
C GLU A 183 -6.93 6.49 -0.92
N TRP A 184 -7.01 5.88 -2.11
CA TRP A 184 -7.83 6.39 -3.20
C TRP A 184 -9.32 6.44 -2.82
N ILE A 185 -9.85 5.38 -2.20
CA ILE A 185 -11.21 5.37 -1.67
C ILE A 185 -11.42 6.48 -0.63
N HIS A 186 -10.44 6.71 0.24
CA HIS A 186 -10.52 7.78 1.25
C HIS A 186 -10.68 9.16 0.61
N VAL A 187 -9.89 9.50 -0.40
CA VAL A 187 -10.00 10.81 -1.07
C VAL A 187 -11.28 10.92 -1.90
N MET A 188 -11.77 9.82 -2.45
CA MET A 188 -12.99 9.77 -3.25
C MET A 188 -14.29 9.59 -2.45
N ARG A 189 -14.22 9.39 -1.13
CA ARG A 189 -15.35 8.97 -0.28
C ARG A 189 -16.61 9.81 -0.41
N HIS A 190 -16.48 11.13 -0.50
CA HIS A 190 -17.64 12.02 -0.63
C HIS A 190 -18.27 11.92 -2.02
N ARG A 191 -17.47 11.86 -3.07
CA ARG A 191 -17.96 11.64 -4.45
C ARG A 191 -18.62 10.25 -4.59
N ILE A 192 -18.14 9.25 -3.86
CA ILE A 192 -18.75 7.90 -3.80
C ILE A 192 -20.10 8.00 -3.08
N ALA A 193 -20.14 8.67 -1.93
CA ALA A 193 -21.37 8.87 -1.16
C ALA A 193 -22.46 9.62 -1.93
N GLU A 194 -22.11 10.64 -2.71
CA GLU A 194 -23.05 11.38 -3.57
C GLU A 194 -23.77 10.50 -4.62
N ARG A 195 -23.19 9.35 -4.96
CA ARG A 195 -23.76 8.38 -5.91
C ARG A 195 -24.36 7.16 -5.24
N GLN A 196 -24.47 7.18 -3.93
CA GLN A 196 -25.07 6.10 -3.15
C GLN A 196 -26.56 5.96 -3.51
N VAL A 197 -27.00 4.73 -3.76
CA VAL A 197 -28.39 4.41 -4.10
C VAL A 197 -29.13 3.81 -2.91
N LEU A 198 -28.40 3.09 -2.06
CA LEU A 198 -28.97 2.43 -0.88
C LEU A 198 -28.63 3.24 0.38
N ASP A 199 -29.58 3.33 1.30
CA ASP A 199 -29.35 3.89 2.62
C ASP A 199 -28.66 2.85 3.51
N PHE A 200 -27.56 3.23 4.15
CA PHE A 200 -26.80 2.38 5.08
C PHE A 200 -26.78 2.95 6.50
N SER A 201 -27.66 3.90 6.81
CA SER A 201 -27.69 4.61 8.11
C SER A 201 -28.04 3.70 9.29
N ASP A 202 -28.68 2.55 9.05
CA ASP A 202 -29.03 1.55 10.05
C ASP A 202 -27.90 0.52 10.31
N LEU A 203 -26.79 0.60 9.56
CA LEU A 203 -25.68 -0.33 9.69
C LEU A 203 -24.63 0.16 10.67
N THR A 204 -24.18 -0.74 11.54
CA THR A 204 -22.96 -0.57 12.33
C THR A 204 -21.89 -1.50 11.77
N VAL A 205 -20.76 -0.93 11.36
CA VAL A 205 -19.70 -1.64 10.62
C VAL A 205 -18.41 -1.65 11.45
N THR A 206 -17.82 -2.81 11.65
CA THR A 206 -16.48 -2.94 12.20
C THR A 206 -15.45 -2.94 11.08
N VAL A 207 -14.43 -2.09 11.19
CA VAL A 207 -13.32 -2.01 10.24
C VAL A 207 -12.09 -2.64 10.85
N HIS A 208 -11.59 -3.71 10.22
CA HIS A 208 -10.30 -4.29 10.57
C HIS A 208 -9.23 -3.84 9.58
N PRO A 209 -8.31 -2.94 9.98
CA PRO A 209 -7.28 -2.43 9.08
C PRO A 209 -6.23 -3.52 8.77
N ALA A 210 -5.72 -3.53 7.54
CA ALA A 210 -4.64 -4.43 7.15
C ALA A 210 -3.35 -4.10 7.91
N CYS A 211 -2.77 -5.10 8.61
CA CYS A 211 -1.57 -4.90 9.42
C CYS A 211 -0.40 -4.31 8.62
N HIS A 212 -0.16 -4.78 7.40
CA HIS A 212 0.90 -4.26 6.53
C HIS A 212 0.66 -2.83 6.06
N TYR A 213 -0.58 -2.35 6.13
CA TYR A 213 -0.89 -0.95 5.85
C TYR A 213 -0.44 -0.04 6.99
N HIS A 214 -0.79 -0.34 8.24
CA HIS A 214 -0.65 0.57 9.37
C HIS A 214 0.49 0.25 10.33
N LYS A 215 1.09 -0.96 10.25
CA LYS A 215 2.20 -1.38 11.16
C LYS A 215 3.58 -1.36 10.49
N LEU A 216 3.65 -1.42 9.16
CA LEU A 216 4.91 -1.31 8.41
C LEU A 216 5.02 0.08 7.81
N VAL A 217 6.17 0.72 8.02
CA VAL A 217 6.44 2.07 7.51
C VAL A 217 5.25 2.99 7.78
N VAL A 218 4.94 3.18 9.08
CA VAL A 218 3.71 3.86 9.55
C VAL A 218 3.62 5.32 9.14
N GLU A 219 4.74 5.95 8.80
CA GLU A 219 4.83 7.33 8.31
C GLU A 219 4.12 7.54 6.98
N ASP A 220 3.93 6.49 6.19
CA ASP A 220 3.21 6.54 4.93
C ASP A 220 1.70 6.29 5.07
N ALA A 221 1.24 5.84 6.24
CA ALA A 221 -0.18 5.57 6.45
C ALA A 221 -0.94 6.87 6.75
N ILE A 222 -2.15 6.94 6.21
CA ILE A 222 -3.09 8.05 6.49
C ILE A 222 -3.75 7.80 7.84
N TYR A 223 -3.69 8.80 8.70
CA TYR A 223 -4.34 8.81 10.00
C TYR A 223 -5.25 10.03 10.09
N ASP A 224 -6.39 9.85 10.69
CA ASP A 224 -7.27 10.94 11.04
C ASP A 224 -6.94 11.38 12.48
N ARG A 225 -6.57 12.64 12.63
CA ARG A 225 -6.23 13.20 13.94
C ARG A 225 -7.46 13.54 14.78
N GLU A 226 -8.57 13.77 14.14
CA GLU A 226 -9.85 14.09 14.77
C GLU A 226 -10.58 12.82 15.19
N LEU A 227 -10.46 11.76 14.38
CA LEU A 227 -11.00 10.46 14.71
C LEU A 227 -9.97 9.65 15.51
N TYR A 228 -10.38 9.10 16.63
CA TYR A 228 -9.58 8.16 17.44
C TYR A 228 -8.25 8.72 17.94
N ASP A 229 -8.16 10.01 18.24
CA ASP A 229 -6.95 10.69 18.76
C ASP A 229 -5.70 10.46 17.88
N GLY A 230 -5.88 10.31 16.58
CA GLY A 230 -4.80 10.03 15.64
C GLY A 230 -4.14 8.66 15.81
N GLN A 231 -4.77 7.72 16.50
CA GLN A 231 -4.23 6.38 16.73
C GLN A 231 -4.60 5.40 15.63
N ARG A 232 -5.68 5.65 14.89
CA ARG A 232 -6.21 4.75 13.87
C ARG A 232 -6.06 5.33 12.48
N THR A 233 -5.91 4.43 11.51
CA THR A 233 -5.95 4.82 10.10
C THR A 233 -7.38 5.19 9.70
N ALA A 234 -7.52 6.30 8.97
CA ALA A 234 -8.81 6.82 8.51
C ALA A 234 -9.36 6.13 7.25
N VAL A 235 -8.52 5.45 6.49
CA VAL A 235 -8.80 5.14 5.07
C VAL A 235 -10.08 4.37 4.77
N VAL A 236 -10.45 3.40 5.58
CA VAL A 236 -11.71 2.65 5.35
C VAL A 236 -12.83 3.15 6.24
N THR A 237 -12.52 3.53 7.47
CA THR A 237 -13.49 4.08 8.42
C THR A 237 -14.17 5.32 7.87
N SER A 238 -13.43 6.23 7.26
CA SER A 238 -13.97 7.45 6.66
C SER A 238 -14.95 7.18 5.51
N LEU A 239 -14.78 6.10 4.75
CA LEU A 239 -15.76 5.70 3.75
C LEU A 239 -17.05 5.20 4.40
N VAL A 240 -16.94 4.36 5.44
CA VAL A 240 -18.10 3.85 6.19
C VAL A 240 -18.96 5.01 6.70
N GLU A 241 -18.32 6.01 7.29
CA GLU A 241 -19.00 7.20 7.80
C GLU A 241 -19.56 8.09 6.69
N ALA A 242 -18.84 8.28 5.59
CA ALA A 242 -19.32 9.04 4.44
C ALA A 242 -20.55 8.41 3.79
N LEU A 243 -20.71 7.09 3.87
CA LEU A 243 -21.90 6.35 3.41
C LEU A 243 -23.05 6.36 4.42
N GLY A 244 -22.95 7.10 5.51
CA GLY A 244 -23.99 7.24 6.53
C GLY A 244 -24.01 6.12 7.58
N SER A 245 -23.15 5.10 7.47
CA SER A 245 -23.05 4.02 8.44
C SER A 245 -22.27 4.44 9.69
N THR A 246 -22.53 3.78 10.81
CA THR A 246 -21.72 3.96 12.02
C THR A 246 -20.51 3.04 12.02
N ALA A 247 -19.31 3.59 12.14
CA ALA A 247 -18.11 2.80 12.37
C ALA A 247 -18.01 2.43 13.86
N ALA A 248 -18.07 1.13 14.16
CA ALA A 248 -17.98 0.65 15.54
C ALA A 248 -16.56 0.81 16.09
N ASP A 249 -16.47 1.34 17.30
CA ASP A 249 -15.23 1.30 18.08
C ASP A 249 -15.14 -0.02 18.86
N TYR A 250 -13.96 -0.67 18.80
CA TYR A 250 -13.69 -1.90 19.53
C TYR A 250 -12.21 -2.03 19.88
N SER A 251 -11.91 -2.51 21.08
CA SER A 251 -10.57 -2.50 21.65
C SER A 251 -9.54 -3.35 20.91
N THR A 252 -9.99 -4.37 20.16
CA THR A 252 -9.13 -5.32 19.45
C THR A 252 -8.92 -4.98 17.97
N TRP A 253 -9.22 -3.75 17.54
CA TRP A 253 -9.15 -3.32 16.15
C TRP A 253 -7.77 -3.52 15.51
N HIS A 254 -6.70 -3.46 16.28
CA HIS A 254 -5.31 -3.57 15.83
C HIS A 254 -4.68 -4.94 16.09
N ASP A 255 -5.42 -5.89 16.68
CA ASP A 255 -4.91 -7.22 16.98
C ASP A 255 -4.71 -8.05 15.72
N CYS A 256 -3.86 -9.06 15.81
CA CYS A 256 -3.59 -9.95 14.69
C CYS A 256 -4.86 -10.71 14.27
N CYS A 257 -5.19 -10.69 12.97
CA CYS A 257 -6.35 -11.46 12.43
C CYS A 257 -6.09 -12.98 12.33
N GLY A 258 -4.87 -13.41 12.59
CA GLY A 258 -4.48 -14.81 12.40
C GLY A 258 -4.10 -15.18 10.97
N PHE A 259 -4.25 -14.27 9.99
CA PHE A 259 -3.87 -14.52 8.59
C PHE A 259 -2.36 -14.44 8.33
N GLY A 260 -1.53 -14.35 9.35
CA GLY A 260 -0.07 -14.37 9.13
C GLY A 260 0.33 -15.55 8.23
N PHE A 261 1.02 -15.27 7.13
CA PHE A 261 1.38 -16.31 6.14
C PHE A 261 2.02 -17.54 6.78
N ARG A 262 2.91 -17.36 7.74
CA ARG A 262 3.54 -18.46 8.46
C ARG A 262 2.55 -19.23 9.34
N HIS A 263 1.63 -18.54 9.98
CA HIS A 263 0.65 -19.15 10.87
C HIS A 263 -0.26 -20.13 10.15
N ILE A 264 -0.78 -19.72 8.98
CA ILE A 264 -1.65 -20.58 8.15
C ILE A 264 -0.89 -21.81 7.64
N LEU A 265 0.36 -21.64 7.26
CA LEU A 265 1.19 -22.74 6.73
C LEU A 265 1.62 -23.73 7.80
N VAL A 266 1.87 -23.25 9.03
CA VAL A 266 2.37 -24.08 10.14
C VAL A 266 1.24 -24.72 10.91
N SER A 267 0.19 -23.98 11.24
CA SER A 267 -0.95 -24.46 12.03
C SER A 267 -2.22 -23.66 11.78
N ARG A 268 -3.21 -24.30 11.18
CA ARG A 268 -4.54 -23.70 10.98
C ARG A 268 -5.25 -23.40 12.30
N ASP A 269 -5.07 -24.22 13.30
CA ASP A 269 -5.72 -24.05 14.61
C ASP A 269 -5.11 -22.87 15.36
N PHE A 270 -3.81 -22.69 15.27
CA PHE A 270 -3.13 -21.50 15.79
C PHE A 270 -3.64 -20.23 15.10
N SER A 271 -3.75 -20.25 13.76
CA SER A 271 -4.32 -19.13 12.99
C SER A 271 -5.77 -18.81 13.42
N ARG A 272 -6.61 -19.84 13.56
CA ARG A 272 -8.00 -19.69 13.99
C ARG A 272 -8.15 -19.14 15.41
N SER A 273 -7.22 -19.44 16.31
CA SER A 273 -7.25 -18.92 17.69
C SER A 273 -7.26 -17.40 17.73
N PHE A 274 -6.51 -16.73 16.86
CA PHE A 274 -6.53 -15.26 16.75
C PHE A 274 -7.88 -14.73 16.25
N ALA A 275 -8.51 -15.39 15.31
CA ALA A 275 -9.83 -15.00 14.81
C ALA A 275 -10.93 -15.16 15.88
N THR A 276 -10.77 -16.15 16.77
CA THR A 276 -11.75 -16.44 17.83
C THR A 276 -11.72 -15.43 18.98
N ILE A 277 -10.57 -14.85 19.28
CA ILE A 277 -10.41 -13.81 20.32
C ILE A 277 -11.18 -12.52 19.96
N ARG A 278 -11.58 -12.36 18.72
CA ARG A 278 -12.27 -11.16 18.21
C ARG A 278 -13.80 -11.22 18.20
N LYS A 279 -14.35 -12.32 18.62
CA LYS A 279 -15.78 -12.45 18.84
C LYS A 279 -16.11 -11.94 20.25
#